data_cb0129a85d339ee5a9290a5cc37d4fab
#
_entry.id   cb0129a85d339ee5a9290a5cc37d4fab
#
_cell.length_a   1.000
_cell.length_b   1.000
_cell.length_c   1.000
_cell.angle_alpha   90.00
_cell.angle_beta   90.00
_cell.angle_gamma   90.00
#
_symmetry.space_group_name_H-M   'P 1'
#
loop_
_entity.id
_entity.type
_entity.pdbx_description
1 polymer ?
#
loop_
_entity_poly.entity_id
_entity_poly.type
_entity_poly.pdbx_seq_one_letter_code
_entity_poly.pdbx_strand_id
1 'polypeptide(L)'
;MTIEAIIAMQACARIGLTHSVVFGGFSSKSIQERVMDAEAKLIITADYQFRGGKKIPLKNIVDDAIAMGGCTSVQNIISLQRTKEDISLNPDDILWSDLIKNQKDECDPVFVDAEHPLFILYLSLIHI
;
A
#
# COMPACT_ATOMS: atom_id res chain seq x y z
N MET A 1 -3.69 9.42 7.99
CA MET A 1 -4.56 8.22 7.99
C MET A 1 -5.81 8.52 7.18
N THR A 2 -6.22 7.61 6.33
CA THR A 2 -7.47 7.70 5.56
C THR A 2 -8.38 6.51 5.93
N ILE A 3 -9.67 6.65 5.66
CA ILE A 3 -10.63 5.57 5.88
C ILE A 3 -10.27 4.36 5.00
N GLU A 4 -9.83 4.63 3.78
CA GLU A 4 -9.42 3.60 2.81
C GLU A 4 -8.23 2.78 3.29
N ALA A 5 -7.29 3.38 4.01
CA ALA A 5 -6.17 2.64 4.61
C ALA A 5 -6.66 1.63 5.65
N ILE A 6 -7.62 2.03 6.47
CA ILE A 6 -8.24 1.14 7.47
C ILE A 6 -9.02 0.02 6.77
N ILE A 7 -9.79 0.37 5.74
CA ILE A 7 -10.53 -0.62 4.93
C ILE A 7 -9.57 -1.64 4.32
N ALA A 8 -8.45 -1.19 3.74
CA ALA A 8 -7.47 -2.08 3.14
C ALA A 8 -6.87 -3.05 4.16
N MET A 9 -6.51 -2.57 5.35
CA MET A 9 -5.98 -3.41 6.43
C MET A 9 -6.99 -4.48 6.86
N GLN A 10 -8.25 -4.08 7.08
CA GLN A 10 -9.31 -4.99 7.49
C GLN A 10 -9.68 -5.98 6.37
N ALA A 11 -9.67 -5.55 5.12
CA ALA A 11 -9.89 -6.42 3.98
C ALA A 11 -8.82 -7.52 3.88
N CYS A 12 -7.54 -7.15 4.05
CA CYS A 12 -6.45 -8.13 4.09
C CYS A 12 -6.68 -9.17 5.20
N ALA A 13 -7.00 -8.72 6.41
CA ALA A 13 -7.26 -9.61 7.53
C ALA A 13 -8.44 -10.56 7.24
N ARG A 14 -9.50 -10.04 6.63
CA ARG A 14 -10.71 -10.83 6.32
C ARG A 14 -10.47 -11.94 5.31
N ILE A 15 -9.60 -11.72 4.34
CA ILE A 15 -9.33 -12.70 3.27
C ILE A 15 -8.00 -13.47 3.47
N GLY A 16 -7.39 -13.35 4.65
CA GLY A 16 -6.18 -14.09 4.99
C GLY A 16 -4.91 -13.58 4.30
N LEU A 17 -4.88 -12.35 3.84
CA LEU A 17 -3.69 -11.73 3.25
C LEU A 17 -2.86 -11.03 4.33
N THR A 18 -1.56 -11.29 4.30
CA THR A 18 -0.59 -10.58 5.15
C THR A 18 -0.34 -9.19 4.59
N HIS A 19 -0.43 -8.16 5.42
CA HIS A 19 -0.18 -6.78 5.01
C HIS A 19 0.96 -6.16 5.80
N SER A 20 1.57 -5.13 5.25
CA SER A 20 2.58 -4.31 5.92
C SER A 20 2.26 -2.84 5.73
N VAL A 21 2.08 -2.14 6.84
CA VAL A 21 1.82 -0.70 6.82
C VAL A 21 3.14 0.05 6.79
N VAL A 22 3.34 0.85 5.75
CA VAL A 22 4.53 1.69 5.58
C VAL A 22 4.16 3.13 5.85
N PHE A 23 4.93 3.78 6.72
CA PHE A 23 4.73 5.19 7.03
C PHE A 23 4.96 6.07 5.79
N GLY A 24 3.99 6.93 5.47
CA GLY A 24 3.98 7.75 4.26
C GLY A 24 5.06 8.84 4.17
N GLY A 25 5.89 9.00 5.19
CA GLY A 25 7.05 9.90 5.17
C GLY A 25 8.38 9.20 4.86
N PHE A 26 8.35 7.90 4.58
CA PHE A 26 9.56 7.14 4.27
C PHE A 26 10.06 7.43 2.85
N SER A 27 11.37 7.25 2.67
CA SER A 27 12.02 7.41 1.37
C SER A 27 11.65 6.27 0.40
N SER A 28 11.83 6.53 -0.89
CA SER A 28 11.68 5.50 -1.93
C SER A 28 12.55 4.28 -1.66
N LYS A 29 13.76 4.48 -1.15
CA LYS A 29 14.68 3.40 -0.77
C LYS A 29 14.09 2.51 0.33
N SER A 30 13.51 3.09 1.36
CA SER A 30 12.87 2.33 2.44
C SER A 30 11.67 1.52 1.95
N ILE A 31 10.90 2.05 1.02
CA ILE A 31 9.78 1.34 0.40
C ILE A 31 10.31 0.17 -0.44
N GLN A 32 11.31 0.41 -1.28
CA GLN A 32 11.94 -0.62 -2.09
C GLN A 32 12.40 -1.80 -1.23
N GLU A 33 13.15 -1.53 -0.17
CA GLU A 33 13.68 -2.56 0.73
C GLU A 33 12.57 -3.39 1.37
N ARG A 34 11.49 -2.77 1.84
CA ARG A 34 10.35 -3.47 2.43
C ARG A 34 9.58 -4.30 1.43
N VAL A 35 9.39 -3.78 0.22
CA VAL A 35 8.71 -4.50 -0.87
C VAL A 35 9.51 -5.73 -1.27
N MET A 36 10.82 -5.60 -1.36
CA MET A 36 11.71 -6.73 -1.70
C MET A 36 11.75 -7.78 -0.59
N ASP A 37 11.89 -7.35 0.65
CA ASP A 37 11.95 -8.22 1.82
C ASP A 37 10.65 -9.02 2.02
N ALA A 38 9.52 -8.37 1.88
CA ALA A 38 8.21 -9.00 2.01
C ALA A 38 7.72 -9.71 0.74
N GLU A 39 8.44 -9.59 -0.38
CA GLU A 39 7.98 -10.04 -1.70
C GLU A 39 6.56 -9.58 -2.01
N ALA A 40 6.27 -8.31 -1.72
CA ALA A 40 4.93 -7.75 -1.84
C ALA A 40 4.42 -7.82 -3.28
N LYS A 41 3.19 -8.29 -3.45
CA LYS A 41 2.54 -8.43 -4.76
C LYS A 41 1.67 -7.23 -5.13
N LEU A 42 1.23 -6.48 -4.13
CA LEU A 42 0.34 -5.35 -4.28
C LEU A 42 0.82 -4.21 -3.40
N ILE A 43 0.81 -3.00 -3.95
CA ILE A 43 1.03 -1.78 -3.19
C ILE A 43 -0.26 -0.96 -3.23
N ILE A 44 -0.70 -0.47 -2.06
CA ILE A 44 -1.82 0.47 -1.97
C ILE A 44 -1.25 1.79 -1.47
N THR A 45 -1.46 2.85 -2.22
CA THR A 45 -0.95 4.18 -1.92
C THR A 45 -1.99 5.26 -2.20
N ALA A 46 -1.65 6.50 -1.94
CA ALA A 46 -2.44 7.67 -2.33
C ALA A 46 -1.62 8.58 -3.24
N ASP A 47 -2.28 9.49 -3.94
CA ASP A 47 -1.60 10.51 -4.71
C ASP A 47 -0.72 11.38 -3.81
N TYR A 48 -1.31 11.97 -2.78
CA TYR A 48 -0.63 12.86 -1.83
C TYR A 48 -1.04 12.62 -0.39
N GLN A 49 -0.14 12.98 0.51
CA GLN A 49 -0.39 13.11 1.94
C GLN A 49 -0.11 14.54 2.37
N PHE A 50 -0.88 15.04 3.32
CA PHE A 50 -0.66 16.35 3.92
C PHE A 50 -0.14 16.17 5.34
N ARG A 51 1.01 16.75 5.63
CA ARG A 51 1.65 16.66 6.94
C ARG A 51 2.38 17.96 7.27
N GLY A 52 2.06 18.55 8.43
CA GLY A 52 2.70 19.79 8.85
C GLY A 52 2.61 20.92 7.83
N GLY A 53 1.47 21.04 7.12
CA GLY A 53 1.29 22.02 6.05
C GLY A 53 1.99 21.70 4.74
N LYS A 54 2.70 20.57 4.66
CA LYS A 54 3.39 20.12 3.45
C LYS A 54 2.60 19.05 2.71
N LYS A 55 2.66 19.13 1.39
CA LYS A 55 2.10 18.14 0.48
C LYS A 55 3.18 17.15 0.08
N ILE A 56 2.99 15.89 0.40
CA ILE A 56 3.97 14.81 0.13
C ILE A 56 3.43 13.93 -1.00
N PRO A 57 4.15 13.79 -2.12
CA PRO A 57 3.69 13.02 -3.28
C PRO A 57 3.94 11.52 -3.08
N LEU A 58 3.02 10.81 -2.44
CA LEU A 58 3.19 9.40 -2.10
C LEU A 58 3.30 8.51 -3.33
N LYS A 59 2.46 8.72 -4.35
CA LYS A 59 2.50 7.92 -5.58
C LYS A 59 3.86 8.04 -6.29
N ASN A 60 4.40 9.25 -6.36
CA ASN A 60 5.72 9.47 -6.98
C ASN A 60 6.83 8.75 -6.21
N ILE A 61 6.76 8.76 -4.88
CA ILE A 61 7.72 8.03 -4.03
C ILE A 61 7.65 6.52 -4.28
N VAL A 62 6.45 5.98 -4.46
CA VAL A 62 6.27 4.57 -4.82
C VAL A 62 6.81 4.28 -6.23
N ASP A 63 6.53 5.13 -7.20
CA ASP A 63 7.04 4.97 -8.56
C ASP A 63 8.57 5.02 -8.61
N ASP A 64 9.19 5.91 -7.86
CA ASP A 64 10.64 5.98 -7.70
C ASP A 64 11.20 4.70 -7.07
N ALA A 65 10.52 4.14 -6.07
CA ALA A 65 10.92 2.89 -5.44
C ALA A 65 10.91 1.73 -6.45
N ILE A 66 9.87 1.63 -7.27
CA ILE A 66 9.77 0.63 -8.34
C ILE A 66 10.86 0.84 -9.40
N ALA A 67 11.12 2.09 -9.79
CA ALA A 67 12.13 2.43 -10.78
C ALA A 67 13.57 2.10 -10.32
N MET A 68 13.82 2.02 -9.02
CA MET A 68 15.11 1.60 -8.47
C MET A 68 15.43 0.11 -8.77
N GLY A 69 14.45 -0.68 -9.16
CA GLY A 69 14.58 -2.09 -9.48
C GLY A 69 14.45 -3.01 -8.26
N GLY A 70 14.38 -4.31 -8.53
CA GLY A 70 14.28 -5.35 -7.50
C GLY A 70 12.87 -5.64 -6.99
N CYS A 71 11.90 -4.80 -7.24
CA CYS A 71 10.51 -4.99 -6.84
C CYS A 71 9.72 -5.84 -7.84
N THR A 72 10.31 -6.95 -8.29
CA THR A 72 9.74 -7.79 -9.36
C THR A 72 8.50 -8.58 -8.94
N SER A 73 8.25 -8.70 -7.64
CA SER A 73 7.06 -9.36 -7.11
C SER A 73 5.78 -8.52 -7.25
N VAL A 74 5.91 -7.20 -7.39
CA VAL A 74 4.76 -6.29 -7.48
C VAL A 74 4.04 -6.47 -8.80
N GLN A 75 2.75 -6.79 -8.72
CA GLN A 75 1.89 -6.99 -9.88
C GLN A 75 1.06 -5.75 -10.20
N ASN A 76 0.54 -5.07 -9.17
CA ASN A 76 -0.29 -3.89 -9.32
C ASN A 76 -0.04 -2.87 -8.22
N ILE A 77 -0.33 -1.62 -8.54
CA ILE A 77 -0.36 -0.51 -7.58
C ILE A 77 -1.77 0.07 -7.59
N ILE A 78 -2.43 0.10 -6.42
CA ILE A 78 -3.72 0.74 -6.25
C ILE A 78 -3.49 2.12 -5.68
N SER A 79 -4.01 3.14 -6.36
CA SER A 79 -3.82 4.54 -5.99
C SER A 79 -5.14 5.20 -5.61
N LEU A 80 -5.19 5.75 -4.40
CA LEU A 80 -6.28 6.58 -3.93
C LEU A 80 -6.04 8.03 -4.36
N GLN A 81 -6.96 8.60 -5.12
CA GLN A 81 -6.90 10.02 -5.48
C GLN A 81 -7.57 10.85 -4.38
N ARG A 82 -6.77 11.60 -3.64
CA ARG A 82 -7.22 12.50 -2.57
C ARG A 82 -7.31 13.95 -3.00
N THR A 83 -6.65 14.30 -4.09
CA THR A 83 -6.62 15.66 -4.64
C THR A 83 -7.37 15.72 -5.97
N LYS A 84 -7.61 16.94 -6.45
CA LYS A 84 -8.18 17.17 -7.79
C LYS A 84 -7.11 17.19 -8.89
N GLU A 85 -5.86 16.99 -8.53
CA GLU A 85 -4.77 16.96 -9.49
C GLU A 85 -4.78 15.64 -10.26
N ASP A 86 -4.35 15.70 -11.50
CA ASP A 86 -4.20 14.50 -12.31
C ASP A 86 -3.13 13.59 -11.70
N ILE A 87 -3.48 12.33 -11.55
CA ILE A 87 -2.56 11.30 -11.09
C ILE A 87 -1.93 10.61 -12.30
N SER A 88 -0.61 10.51 -12.30
CA SER A 88 0.09 9.74 -13.32
C SER A 88 -0.07 8.25 -13.03
N LEU A 89 -0.69 7.52 -13.93
CA LEU A 89 -0.89 6.09 -13.83
C LEU A 89 -0.02 5.36 -14.84
N ASN A 90 0.69 4.35 -14.37
CA ASN A 90 1.38 3.38 -15.21
C ASN A 90 0.40 2.29 -15.69
N PRO A 91 0.75 1.47 -16.69
CA PRO A 91 -0.19 0.47 -17.24
C PRO A 91 -0.79 -0.52 -16.22
N ASP A 92 -0.03 -0.85 -15.17
CA ASP A 92 -0.46 -1.80 -14.13
C ASP A 92 -1.09 -1.11 -12.91
N ASP A 93 -1.26 0.19 -12.96
CA ASP A 93 -1.85 0.97 -11.88
C ASP A 93 -3.36 0.98 -11.97
N ILE A 94 -4.01 0.95 -10.82
CA ILE A 94 -5.47 0.93 -10.70
C ILE A 94 -5.89 2.06 -9.75
N LEU A 95 -6.87 2.86 -10.17
CA LEU A 95 -7.50 3.82 -9.25
C LEU A 95 -8.39 3.08 -8.26
N TRP A 96 -8.30 3.48 -7.00
CA TRP A 96 -9.16 2.94 -5.93
C TRP A 96 -10.65 3.07 -6.27
N SER A 97 -11.07 4.23 -6.78
CA SER A 97 -12.45 4.48 -7.17
C SER A 97 -12.95 3.56 -8.28
N ASP A 98 -12.09 3.23 -9.24
CA ASP A 98 -12.44 2.30 -10.31
C ASP A 98 -12.49 0.86 -9.81
N LEU A 99 -11.58 0.50 -8.89
CA LEU A 99 -11.51 -0.84 -8.32
C LEU A 99 -12.77 -1.19 -7.51
N ILE A 100 -13.24 -0.29 -6.67
CA ILE A 100 -14.42 -0.53 -5.81
C ILE A 100 -15.74 -0.38 -6.54
N LYS A 101 -15.72 0.25 -7.73
CA LYS A 101 -16.92 0.42 -8.55
C LYS A 101 -17.44 -0.94 -9.00
N ASN A 102 -18.73 -1.17 -8.85
CA ASN A 102 -19.40 -2.42 -9.25
C ASN A 102 -18.96 -3.66 -8.44
N GLN A 103 -18.28 -3.49 -7.31
CA GLN A 103 -18.01 -4.60 -6.41
C GLN A 103 -19.25 -4.98 -5.60
N LYS A 104 -19.32 -6.24 -5.21
CA LYS A 104 -20.37 -6.71 -4.29
C LYS A 104 -20.09 -6.19 -2.88
N ASP A 105 -21.14 -5.99 -2.11
CA ASP A 105 -21.08 -5.58 -0.70
C ASP A 105 -20.91 -6.76 0.27
N GLU A 106 -20.86 -7.98 -0.26
CA GLU A 106 -20.65 -9.20 0.50
C GLU A 106 -19.31 -9.84 0.13
N CYS A 107 -18.58 -10.28 1.15
CA CYS A 107 -17.36 -11.04 1.01
C CYS A 107 -17.22 -11.98 2.20
N ASP A 108 -17.26 -13.28 1.96
CA ASP A 108 -17.09 -14.27 2.99
C ASP A 108 -15.68 -14.23 3.58
N PRO A 109 -15.52 -14.39 4.90
CA PRO A 109 -14.20 -14.46 5.52
C PRO A 109 -13.48 -15.75 5.13
N VAL A 110 -12.17 -15.66 4.96
CA VAL A 110 -11.32 -16.83 4.79
C VAL A 110 -10.86 -17.28 6.17
N PHE A 111 -11.15 -18.53 6.53
CA PHE A 111 -10.69 -19.10 7.78
C PHE A 111 -9.26 -19.58 7.64
N VAL A 112 -8.42 -19.17 8.58
CA VAL A 112 -6.99 -19.51 8.62
C VAL A 112 -6.63 -20.04 10.01
N ASP A 113 -5.49 -20.72 10.12
CA ASP A 113 -4.97 -21.16 11.41
C ASP A 113 -4.67 -19.96 12.32
N ALA A 114 -4.72 -20.18 13.63
CA ALA A 114 -4.46 -19.13 14.62
C ALA A 114 -3.05 -18.54 14.51
N GLU A 115 -2.10 -19.30 13.98
CA GLU A 115 -0.71 -18.87 13.75
C GLU A 115 -0.47 -18.30 12.35
N HIS A 116 -1.51 -18.17 11.53
CA HIS A 116 -1.38 -17.56 10.21
C HIS A 116 -0.89 -16.11 10.31
N PRO A 117 0.09 -15.69 9.51
CA PRO A 117 0.60 -14.32 9.55
C PRO A 117 -0.50 -13.29 9.28
N LEU A 118 -0.63 -12.29 10.14
CA LEU A 118 -1.60 -11.22 9.98
C LEU A 118 -0.98 -10.00 9.32
N PHE A 119 0.18 -9.56 9.82
CA PHE A 119 0.90 -8.42 9.25
C PHE A 119 2.40 -8.54 9.49
N ILE A 120 3.17 -7.78 8.73
CA ILE A 120 4.61 -7.61 8.91
C ILE A 120 4.85 -6.19 9.42
N LEU A 121 5.54 -6.05 10.55
CA LEU A 121 5.86 -4.77 11.15
C LEU A 121 7.38 -4.59 11.22
N TYR A 122 7.85 -3.50 10.62
CA TYR A 122 9.26 -3.13 10.67
C TYR A 122 9.49 -2.16 11.83
N LEU A 123 10.36 -2.56 12.73
CA LEU A 123 10.75 -1.77 13.90
C LEU A 123 12.23 -1.41 13.81
N SER A 124 12.54 -0.19 14.22
CA SER A 124 13.93 0.23 14.43
C SER A 124 14.30 0.09 15.91
N LEU A 125 15.37 -0.63 16.18
CA LEU A 125 15.93 -0.83 17.52
C LEU A 125 17.29 -0.14 17.67
N ILE A 126 17.46 0.98 16.98
CA ILE A 126 18.77 1.66 16.84
C ILE A 126 19.34 2.14 18.18
N HIS A 127 18.52 2.35 19.19
CA HIS A 127 18.89 2.97 20.46
C HIS A 127 18.67 2.09 21.68
N ILE A 128 18.82 0.80 21.51
CA ILE A 128 18.82 -0.13 22.62
C ILE A 128 20.21 -0.23 23.24
#